data_de38d2c3cf3f9f19fd75e9ec924279b7
#
_entry.id   de38d2c3cf3f9f19fd75e9ec924279b7
#
_cell.length_a   1.000
_cell.length_b   1.000
_cell.length_c   1.000
_cell.angle_alpha   90.00
_cell.angle_beta   90.00
_cell.angle_gamma   90.00
#
_symmetry.space_group_name_H-M   'P 1'
#
loop_
_entity.id
_entity.type
_entity.pdbx_description
1 polymer ?
#
loop_
_entity_poly.entity_id
_entity_poly.type
_entity_poly.pdbx_seq_one_letter_code
_entity_poly.pdbx_strand_id
1 'polypeptide(L)'
;MVTSLSLHEDRQEAVDRGLEGFEFFGFALGSLYGFGEHKPGRTNLFEQFRAVREQRLEENPIDISRALAAERGGIGTPEDMRKHLRKFEEVGVDQVTFIQQAGMNKHEHICESLALFGQEVLPEFKEREVARETKKAEELAPYIDAAMQRKKYIEPLADKDIPVFPALGRSIVEGEADPNKVADS
;
A
#
# COMPACT_ATOMS: atom_id res chain seq x y z
N MET A 1 5.45 4.95 -3.51
CA MET A 1 5.41 3.47 -3.49
C MET A 1 4.69 2.98 -2.24
N VAL A 2 3.91 1.90 -2.30
CA VAL A 2 3.21 1.32 -1.15
C VAL A 2 3.77 -0.08 -0.90
N THR A 3 4.08 -0.41 0.35
CA THR A 3 4.59 -1.72 0.76
C THR A 3 4.12 -2.05 2.19
N SER A 4 4.34 -3.27 2.65
CA SER A 4 4.10 -3.64 4.04
C SER A 4 5.26 -3.23 4.95
N LEU A 5 5.01 -3.25 6.25
CA LEU A 5 6.03 -3.14 7.28
C LEU A 5 5.69 -4.11 8.42
N SER A 6 6.54 -5.11 8.62
CA SER A 6 6.53 -5.93 9.83
C SER A 6 7.98 -6.26 10.17
N LEU A 7 8.50 -5.65 11.21
CA LEU A 7 9.89 -5.80 11.63
C LEU A 7 9.99 -6.50 12.99
N HIS A 8 10.96 -7.38 13.07
CA HIS A 8 11.43 -7.99 14.30
C HIS A 8 12.91 -8.34 14.14
N GLU A 9 13.66 -8.46 15.24
CA GLU A 9 15.05 -8.92 15.20
C GLU A 9 15.16 -10.35 14.65
N ASP A 10 14.19 -11.20 14.98
CA ASP A 10 14.01 -12.52 14.38
C ASP A 10 13.11 -12.43 13.16
N ARG A 11 13.63 -12.88 11.99
CA ARG A 11 12.92 -12.85 10.71
C ARG A 11 11.66 -13.71 10.73
N GLN A 12 11.69 -14.87 11.38
CA GLN A 12 10.57 -15.79 11.45
C GLN A 12 9.41 -15.15 12.21
N GLU A 13 9.72 -14.51 13.33
CA GLU A 13 8.75 -13.77 14.13
C GLU A 13 8.14 -12.59 13.33
N ALA A 14 8.95 -11.84 12.58
CA ALA A 14 8.43 -10.77 11.71
C ALA A 14 7.42 -11.31 10.68
N VAL A 15 7.71 -12.45 10.10
CA VAL A 15 6.84 -13.13 9.11
C VAL A 15 5.55 -13.63 9.76
N ASP A 16 5.65 -14.27 10.93
CA ASP A 16 4.50 -14.79 11.68
C ASP A 16 3.52 -13.68 12.11
N ARG A 17 4.07 -12.49 12.40
CA ARG A 17 3.28 -11.32 12.83
C ARG A 17 2.61 -10.56 11.69
N GLY A 18 3.23 -10.51 10.50
CA GLY A 18 2.82 -9.57 9.45
C GLY A 18 2.32 -10.18 8.15
N LEU A 19 2.75 -11.38 7.77
CA LEU A 19 2.50 -11.91 6.43
C LEU A 19 1.01 -12.16 6.17
N GLU A 20 0.30 -12.80 7.09
CA GLU A 20 -1.13 -13.11 6.90
C GLU A 20 -1.96 -11.84 6.69
N GLY A 21 -1.70 -10.80 7.47
CA GLY A 21 -2.39 -9.52 7.34
C GLY A 21 -2.13 -8.87 5.98
N PHE A 22 -0.89 -8.90 5.51
CA PHE A 22 -0.52 -8.34 4.21
C PHE A 22 -1.13 -9.14 3.04
N GLU A 23 -1.12 -10.46 3.10
CA GLU A 23 -1.81 -11.31 2.11
C GLU A 23 -3.32 -11.03 2.09
N PHE A 24 -3.93 -10.88 3.28
CA PHE A 24 -5.34 -10.50 3.38
C PHE A 24 -5.63 -9.14 2.77
N PHE A 25 -4.76 -8.15 2.95
CA PHE A 25 -4.94 -6.83 2.34
C PHE A 25 -5.02 -6.93 0.81
N GLY A 26 -4.11 -7.69 0.19
CA GLY A 26 -4.15 -7.93 -1.25
C GLY A 26 -5.40 -8.67 -1.71
N PHE A 27 -5.81 -9.69 -0.97
CA PHE A 27 -7.06 -10.43 -1.23
C PHE A 27 -8.29 -9.51 -1.13
N ALA A 28 -8.36 -8.68 -0.08
CA ALA A 28 -9.48 -7.77 0.12
C ALA A 28 -9.60 -6.72 -1.00
N LEU A 29 -8.48 -6.15 -1.44
CA LEU A 29 -8.46 -5.24 -2.59
C LEU A 29 -8.96 -5.93 -3.86
N GLY A 30 -8.46 -7.13 -4.17
CA GLY A 30 -8.91 -7.92 -5.31
C GLY A 30 -10.40 -8.26 -5.25
N SER A 31 -10.89 -8.63 -4.06
CA SER A 31 -12.30 -8.99 -3.87
C SER A 31 -13.25 -7.79 -3.93
N LEU A 32 -12.83 -6.62 -3.39
CA LEU A 32 -13.68 -5.44 -3.33
C LEU A 32 -13.69 -4.62 -4.63
N TYR A 33 -12.56 -4.56 -5.34
CA TYR A 33 -12.38 -3.67 -6.49
C TYR A 33 -12.16 -4.40 -7.82
N GLY A 34 -11.84 -5.70 -7.78
CA GLY A 34 -11.50 -6.46 -8.98
C GLY A 34 -12.52 -7.51 -9.35
N PHE A 35 -12.46 -8.66 -8.73
CA PHE A 35 -13.11 -9.88 -9.22
C PHE A 35 -14.08 -10.53 -8.25
N GLY A 36 -14.24 -10.02 -7.04
CA GLY A 36 -15.04 -10.64 -6.00
C GLY A 36 -16.49 -10.18 -6.01
N GLU A 37 -17.35 -11.06 -5.49
CA GLU A 37 -18.73 -10.72 -5.15
C GLU A 37 -18.87 -10.64 -3.63
N HIS A 38 -19.48 -9.58 -3.14
CA HIS A 38 -19.69 -9.41 -1.71
C HIS A 38 -21.03 -8.72 -1.41
N LYS A 39 -21.61 -9.07 -0.27
CA LYS A 39 -22.77 -8.37 0.29
C LYS A 39 -22.29 -7.45 1.41
N PRO A 40 -22.37 -6.12 1.24
CA PRO A 40 -21.95 -5.18 2.27
C PRO A 40 -22.57 -5.49 3.64
N GLY A 41 -21.74 -5.52 4.68
CA GLY A 41 -22.16 -5.83 6.05
C GLY A 41 -22.59 -7.29 6.32
N ARG A 42 -22.40 -8.21 5.35
CA ARG A 42 -22.74 -9.63 5.49
C ARG A 42 -21.60 -10.56 5.14
N THR A 43 -20.84 -10.26 4.09
CA THR A 43 -19.73 -11.11 3.66
C THR A 43 -18.54 -10.93 4.60
N ASN A 44 -18.05 -12.03 5.18
CA ASN A 44 -16.81 -12.03 5.96
C ASN A 44 -15.64 -12.35 5.03
N LEU A 45 -15.01 -11.30 4.51
CA LEU A 45 -13.87 -11.43 3.59
C LEU A 45 -12.65 -12.12 4.24
N PHE A 46 -12.47 -11.98 5.56
CA PHE A 46 -11.34 -12.62 6.23
C PHE A 46 -11.51 -14.15 6.32
N GLU A 47 -12.71 -14.63 6.56
CA GLU A 47 -12.99 -16.07 6.51
C GLU A 47 -12.82 -16.63 5.09
N GLN A 48 -13.29 -15.90 4.07
CA GLN A 48 -13.08 -16.31 2.66
C GLN A 48 -11.58 -16.38 2.33
N PHE A 49 -10.82 -15.38 2.73
CA PHE A 49 -9.36 -15.37 2.55
C PHE A 49 -8.69 -16.57 3.22
N ARG A 50 -9.04 -16.87 4.47
CA ARG A 50 -8.46 -18.01 5.18
C ARG A 50 -8.77 -19.34 4.50
N ALA A 51 -10.00 -19.55 4.07
CA ALA A 51 -10.39 -20.75 3.34
C ALA A 51 -9.60 -20.93 2.03
N VAL A 52 -9.45 -19.86 1.25
CA VAL A 52 -8.65 -19.88 0.00
C VAL A 52 -7.16 -20.13 0.30
N ARG A 53 -6.63 -19.52 1.36
CA ARG A 53 -5.24 -19.70 1.77
C ARG A 53 -4.97 -21.13 2.24
N GLU A 54 -5.85 -21.70 3.06
CA GLU A 54 -5.76 -23.09 3.53
C GLU A 54 -5.78 -24.07 2.35
N GLN A 55 -6.73 -23.93 1.44
CA GLN A 55 -6.78 -24.77 0.23
C GLN A 55 -5.49 -24.67 -0.59
N ARG A 56 -4.97 -23.47 -0.82
CA ARG A 56 -3.71 -23.26 -1.54
C ARG A 56 -2.54 -23.99 -0.90
N LEU A 57 -2.46 -23.97 0.44
CA LEU A 57 -1.38 -24.63 1.18
C LEU A 57 -1.54 -26.15 1.22
N GLU A 58 -2.76 -26.67 1.18
CA GLU A 58 -3.02 -28.10 1.02
C GLU A 58 -2.59 -28.61 -0.36
N GLU A 59 -2.91 -27.86 -1.42
CA GLU A 59 -2.54 -28.19 -2.80
C GLU A 59 -1.03 -28.02 -3.06
N ASN A 60 -0.43 -27.02 -2.43
CA ASN A 60 1.00 -26.73 -2.55
C ASN A 60 1.59 -26.38 -1.17
N PRO A 61 2.22 -27.34 -0.48
CA PRO A 61 2.79 -27.14 0.85
C PRO A 61 3.94 -26.12 0.92
N ILE A 62 4.50 -25.72 -0.23
CA ILE A 62 5.56 -24.72 -0.28
C ILE A 62 4.92 -23.32 -0.21
N ASP A 63 5.04 -22.67 0.95
CA ASP A 63 4.62 -21.28 1.13
C ASP A 63 5.69 -20.32 0.55
N ILE A 64 5.57 -20.05 -0.76
CA ILE A 64 6.46 -19.14 -1.47
C ILE A 64 6.34 -17.71 -0.92
N SER A 65 5.14 -17.30 -0.48
CA SER A 65 4.93 -15.98 0.11
C SER A 65 5.79 -15.80 1.36
N ARG A 66 5.85 -16.85 2.20
CA ARG A 66 6.68 -16.87 3.40
C ARG A 66 8.17 -16.81 3.08
N ALA A 67 8.63 -17.56 2.09
CA ALA A 67 10.02 -17.56 1.67
C ALA A 67 10.48 -16.20 1.12
N LEU A 68 9.58 -15.47 0.46
CA LEU A 68 9.88 -14.20 -0.19
C LEU A 68 9.43 -12.96 0.59
N ALA A 69 8.89 -13.11 1.80
CA ALA A 69 8.32 -12.02 2.58
C ALA A 69 9.32 -10.86 2.79
N ALA A 70 10.57 -11.18 3.13
CA ALA A 70 11.63 -10.19 3.35
C ALA A 70 12.06 -9.48 2.05
N GLU A 71 12.07 -10.19 0.91
CA GLU A 71 12.56 -9.64 -0.35
C GLU A 71 11.52 -8.79 -1.07
N ARG A 72 10.24 -9.15 -0.94
CA ARG A 72 9.14 -8.55 -1.72
C ARG A 72 8.24 -7.65 -0.92
N GLY A 73 8.20 -7.81 0.39
CA GLY A 73 7.14 -7.19 1.19
C GLY A 73 7.60 -6.29 2.32
N GLY A 74 8.88 -6.12 2.59
CA GLY A 74 9.30 -5.35 3.76
C GLY A 74 8.89 -6.01 5.09
N ILE A 75 8.87 -7.34 5.12
CA ILE A 75 8.56 -8.18 6.29
C ILE A 75 9.82 -8.96 6.64
N GLY A 76 10.47 -8.64 7.74
CA GLY A 76 11.72 -9.27 8.11
C GLY A 76 12.50 -8.53 9.20
N THR A 77 13.82 -8.65 9.14
CA THR A 77 14.72 -7.94 10.05
C THR A 77 14.94 -6.49 9.61
N PRO A 78 15.50 -5.62 10.48
CA PRO A 78 15.92 -4.27 10.08
C PRO A 78 16.85 -4.26 8.86
N GLU A 79 17.76 -5.24 8.75
CA GLU A 79 18.64 -5.33 7.58
C GLU A 79 17.89 -5.72 6.30
N ASP A 80 16.89 -6.59 6.38
CA ASP A 80 16.04 -6.92 5.25
C ASP A 80 15.27 -5.68 4.77
N MET A 81 14.76 -4.87 5.70
CA MET A 81 14.07 -3.63 5.39
C MET A 81 15.00 -2.59 4.75
N ARG A 82 16.22 -2.41 5.29
CA ARG A 82 17.20 -1.51 4.65
C ARG A 82 17.48 -1.91 3.21
N LYS A 83 17.70 -3.21 2.95
CA LYS A 83 17.89 -3.72 1.58
C LYS A 83 16.68 -3.48 0.69
N HIS A 84 15.48 -3.67 1.23
CA HIS A 84 14.23 -3.44 0.51
C HIS A 84 14.06 -1.97 0.12
N LEU A 85 14.30 -1.05 1.04
CA LEU A 85 14.18 0.39 0.80
C LEU A 85 15.27 0.95 -0.12
N ARG A 86 16.51 0.44 -0.03
CA ARG A 86 17.59 0.84 -0.95
C ARG A 86 17.22 0.57 -2.41
N LYS A 87 16.52 -0.52 -2.71
CA LYS A 87 16.04 -0.80 -4.07
C LYS A 87 15.08 0.29 -4.57
N PHE A 88 14.22 0.83 -3.72
CA PHE A 88 13.35 1.94 -4.08
C PHE A 88 14.13 3.25 -4.23
N GLU A 89 15.08 3.48 -3.35
CA GLU A 89 15.96 4.67 -3.43
C GLU A 89 16.77 4.68 -4.74
N GLU A 90 17.33 3.53 -5.15
CA GLU A 90 18.13 3.37 -6.38
C GLU A 90 17.34 3.68 -7.65
N VAL A 91 16.05 3.37 -7.68
CA VAL A 91 15.18 3.68 -8.83
C VAL A 91 14.47 5.04 -8.72
N GLY A 92 14.86 5.88 -7.75
CA GLY A 92 14.38 7.25 -7.62
C GLY A 92 13.00 7.40 -6.96
N VAL A 93 12.57 6.45 -6.13
CA VAL A 93 11.34 6.61 -5.34
C VAL A 93 11.57 7.64 -4.23
N ASP A 94 10.74 8.66 -4.19
CA ASP A 94 10.81 9.74 -3.21
C ASP A 94 10.09 9.41 -1.89
N GLN A 95 9.03 8.63 -1.96
CA GLN A 95 8.19 8.36 -0.81
C GLN A 95 7.72 6.91 -0.78
N VAL A 96 7.83 6.30 0.40
CA VAL A 96 7.28 4.97 0.68
C VAL A 96 6.20 5.09 1.75
N THR A 97 5.03 4.53 1.46
CA THR A 97 3.91 4.41 2.40
C THR A 97 3.83 2.98 2.88
N PHE A 98 3.84 2.79 4.20
CA PHE A 98 3.73 1.48 4.79
C PHE A 98 2.30 1.14 5.18
N ILE A 99 1.87 -0.07 4.82
CA ILE A 99 0.64 -0.67 5.29
C ILE A 99 0.97 -1.62 6.44
N GLN A 100 0.42 -1.36 7.60
CA GLN A 100 0.67 -2.15 8.80
C GLN A 100 -0.60 -2.71 9.41
N GLN A 101 -1.66 -1.90 9.45
CA GLN A 101 -2.95 -2.32 9.98
C GLN A 101 -3.72 -3.06 8.89
N ALA A 102 -3.45 -4.36 8.76
CA ALA A 102 -4.07 -5.24 7.79
C ALA A 102 -4.47 -6.55 8.46
N GLY A 103 -5.64 -7.07 8.13
CA GLY A 103 -6.14 -8.32 8.71
C GLY A 103 -6.25 -8.27 10.24
N MET A 104 -5.63 -9.25 10.88
CA MET A 104 -5.63 -9.42 12.34
C MET A 104 -4.30 -9.04 12.99
N ASN A 105 -3.50 -8.19 12.36
CA ASN A 105 -2.24 -7.71 12.93
C ASN A 105 -2.49 -7.05 14.29
N LYS A 106 -1.74 -7.47 15.31
CA LYS A 106 -1.90 -6.95 16.66
C LYS A 106 -1.29 -5.57 16.78
N HIS A 107 -1.98 -4.68 17.50
CA HIS A 107 -1.52 -3.32 17.73
C HIS A 107 -0.13 -3.25 18.36
N GLU A 108 0.14 -4.11 19.34
CA GLU A 108 1.43 -4.19 20.04
C GLU A 108 2.57 -4.51 19.05
N HIS A 109 2.36 -5.47 18.15
CA HIS A 109 3.33 -5.84 17.13
C HIS A 109 3.59 -4.72 16.12
N ILE A 110 2.55 -3.95 15.79
CA ILE A 110 2.68 -2.77 14.93
C ILE A 110 3.53 -1.70 15.62
N CYS A 111 3.28 -1.42 16.89
CA CYS A 111 4.05 -0.45 17.67
C CYS A 111 5.52 -0.85 17.82
N GLU A 112 5.79 -2.11 18.13
CA GLU A 112 7.14 -2.65 18.22
C GLU A 112 7.88 -2.55 16.89
N SER A 113 7.21 -2.91 15.79
CA SER A 113 7.77 -2.80 14.44
C SER A 113 8.10 -1.36 14.05
N LEU A 114 7.23 -0.39 14.40
CA LEU A 114 7.47 1.03 14.17
C LEU A 114 8.64 1.56 15.00
N ALA A 115 8.72 1.17 16.27
CA ALA A 115 9.82 1.57 17.14
C ALA A 115 11.15 1.05 16.59
N LEU A 116 11.18 -0.23 16.19
CA LEU A 116 12.38 -0.85 15.62
C LEU A 116 12.77 -0.20 14.28
N PHE A 117 11.80 0.13 13.43
CA PHE A 117 12.03 0.88 12.21
C PHE A 117 12.67 2.25 12.49
N GLY A 118 12.13 3.00 13.44
CA GLY A 118 12.63 4.30 13.82
C GLY A 118 14.05 4.28 14.37
N GLN A 119 14.39 3.23 15.11
CA GLN A 119 15.71 3.07 15.73
C GLN A 119 16.77 2.52 14.78
N GLU A 120 16.43 1.51 14.00
CA GLU A 120 17.42 0.73 13.27
C GLU A 120 17.44 1.00 11.74
N VAL A 121 16.36 1.49 11.17
CA VAL A 121 16.23 1.65 9.71
C VAL A 121 16.24 3.12 9.29
N LEU A 122 15.36 3.91 9.89
CA LEU A 122 15.15 5.31 9.51
C LEU A 122 16.42 6.18 9.55
N PRO A 123 17.34 6.04 10.52
CA PRO A 123 18.54 6.89 10.60
C PRO A 123 19.40 6.86 9.33
N GLU A 124 19.54 5.68 8.70
CA GLU A 124 20.32 5.54 7.47
C GLU A 124 19.79 6.44 6.34
N PHE A 125 18.48 6.51 6.18
CA PHE A 125 17.86 7.31 5.11
C PHE A 125 17.83 8.79 5.47
N LYS A 126 17.65 9.13 6.75
CA LYS A 126 17.69 10.50 7.24
C LYS A 126 19.07 11.15 7.07
N GLU A 127 20.14 10.41 7.25
CA GLU A 127 21.49 10.91 7.06
C GLU A 127 21.72 11.44 5.63
N ARG A 128 21.10 10.80 4.63
CA ARG A 128 21.26 11.14 3.21
C ARG A 128 20.20 12.13 2.70
N GLU A 129 19.15 12.37 3.46
CA GLU A 129 17.97 13.12 3.01
C GLU A 129 18.31 14.51 2.49
N VAL A 130 19.09 15.28 3.25
CA VAL A 130 19.42 16.68 2.90
C VAL A 130 20.17 16.77 1.57
N ALA A 131 21.19 15.93 1.37
CA ALA A 131 21.97 15.92 0.14
C ALA A 131 21.12 15.50 -1.07
N ARG A 132 20.23 14.51 -0.89
CA ARG A 132 19.33 14.05 -1.95
C ARG A 132 18.31 15.10 -2.34
N GLU A 133 17.67 15.76 -1.37
CA GLU A 133 16.67 16.80 -1.64
C GLU A 133 17.32 18.02 -2.30
N THR A 134 18.53 18.41 -1.90
CA THR A 134 19.28 19.50 -2.56
C THR A 134 19.55 19.17 -4.03
N LYS A 135 20.13 17.99 -4.29
CA LYS A 135 20.40 17.54 -5.66
C LYS A 135 19.13 17.47 -6.52
N LYS A 136 18.07 16.90 -5.98
CA LYS A 136 16.77 16.80 -6.66
C LYS A 136 16.19 18.17 -6.98
N ALA A 137 16.24 19.11 -6.03
CA ALA A 137 15.78 20.48 -6.25
C ALA A 137 16.55 21.17 -7.38
N GLU A 138 17.87 21.04 -7.42
CA GLU A 138 18.72 21.57 -8.49
C GLU A 138 18.40 20.95 -9.85
N GLU A 139 18.31 19.62 -9.92
CA GLU A 139 18.01 18.90 -11.15
C GLU A 139 16.60 19.21 -11.71
N LEU A 140 15.61 19.38 -10.84
CA LEU A 140 14.23 19.60 -11.24
C LEU A 140 13.86 21.07 -11.47
N ALA A 141 14.62 22.05 -10.96
CA ALA A 141 14.32 23.46 -11.05
C ALA A 141 13.91 23.91 -12.47
N PRO A 142 14.67 23.64 -13.55
CA PRO A 142 14.30 24.09 -14.89
C PRO A 142 13.02 23.45 -15.41
N TYR A 143 12.73 22.23 -15.01
CA TYR A 143 11.49 21.53 -15.42
C TYR A 143 10.30 22.05 -14.64
N ILE A 144 10.45 22.36 -13.35
CA ILE A 144 9.42 22.97 -12.51
C ILE A 144 9.06 24.34 -13.07
N ASP A 145 10.05 25.19 -13.37
CA ASP A 145 9.83 26.51 -13.92
C ASP A 145 9.08 26.45 -15.25
N ALA A 146 9.49 25.57 -16.15
CA ALA A 146 8.81 25.36 -17.42
C ALA A 146 7.36 24.82 -17.25
N ALA A 147 7.13 23.96 -16.27
CA ALA A 147 5.80 23.46 -15.96
C ALA A 147 4.91 24.56 -15.36
N MET A 148 5.46 25.37 -14.44
CA MET A 148 4.71 26.46 -13.82
C MET A 148 4.32 27.57 -14.82
N GLN A 149 5.16 27.83 -15.83
CA GLN A 149 4.80 28.76 -16.93
C GLN A 149 3.61 28.26 -17.76
N ARG A 150 3.45 26.97 -17.91
CA ARG A 150 2.32 26.35 -18.63
C ARG A 150 1.09 26.17 -17.77
N LYS A 151 1.22 26.23 -16.47
CA LYS A 151 0.14 25.96 -15.52
C LYS A 151 -0.91 27.07 -15.61
N LYS A 152 -2.14 26.68 -15.94
CA LYS A 152 -3.31 27.53 -15.80
C LYS A 152 -4.05 27.12 -14.53
N TYR A 153 -4.31 28.09 -13.66
CA TYR A 153 -5.16 27.82 -12.50
C TYR A 153 -6.61 27.73 -12.97
N ILE A 154 -7.28 26.67 -12.56
CA ILE A 154 -8.73 26.54 -12.79
C ILE A 154 -9.38 27.49 -11.79
N GLU A 155 -10.22 28.40 -12.28
CA GLU A 155 -11.04 29.23 -11.40
C GLU A 155 -12.06 28.36 -10.67
N PRO A 156 -12.38 28.69 -9.41
CA PRO A 156 -13.43 27.97 -8.68
C PRO A 156 -14.74 27.98 -9.48
N LEU A 157 -15.37 26.81 -9.59
CA LEU A 157 -16.70 26.73 -10.18
C LEU A 157 -17.69 27.52 -9.33
N ALA A 158 -18.64 28.17 -9.97
CA ALA A 158 -19.79 28.72 -9.24
C ALA A 158 -20.61 27.56 -8.66
N ASP A 159 -21.21 27.74 -7.47
CA ASP A 159 -21.97 26.70 -6.76
C ASP A 159 -22.99 25.96 -7.66
N LYS A 160 -23.64 26.69 -8.57
CA LYS A 160 -24.60 26.13 -9.53
C LYS A 160 -23.98 25.19 -10.58
N ASP A 161 -22.67 25.32 -10.81
CA ASP A 161 -21.92 24.57 -11.82
C ASP A 161 -21.12 23.41 -11.19
N ILE A 162 -21.16 23.28 -9.85
CA ILE A 162 -20.53 22.16 -9.15
C ILE A 162 -21.39 20.91 -9.35
N PRO A 163 -20.89 19.88 -10.05
CA PRO A 163 -21.67 18.67 -10.29
C PRO A 163 -21.92 17.91 -8.99
N VAL A 164 -23.13 17.40 -8.84
CA VAL A 164 -23.47 16.48 -7.75
C VAL A 164 -23.17 15.06 -8.22
N PHE A 165 -22.22 14.41 -7.56
CA PHE A 165 -21.89 13.01 -7.83
C PHE A 165 -22.59 12.12 -6.80
N PRO A 166 -23.52 11.25 -7.20
CA PRO A 166 -24.05 10.26 -6.31
C PRO A 166 -22.93 9.27 -5.91
N ALA A 167 -22.94 8.81 -4.66
CA ALA A 167 -22.04 7.73 -4.27
C ALA A 167 -22.31 6.49 -5.13
N LEU A 168 -21.24 5.78 -5.54
CA LEU A 168 -21.35 4.60 -6.42
C LEU A 168 -22.44 3.60 -5.94
N GLY A 169 -22.48 3.31 -4.63
CA GLY A 169 -23.49 2.44 -4.06
C GLY A 169 -24.92 2.95 -4.24
N ARG A 170 -25.15 4.26 -4.25
CA ARG A 170 -26.46 4.85 -4.49
C ARG A 170 -26.89 4.71 -5.95
N SER A 171 -25.98 4.97 -6.87
CA SER A 171 -26.21 4.81 -8.31
C SER A 171 -26.57 3.38 -8.70
N ILE A 172 -25.93 2.39 -8.04
CA ILE A 172 -26.23 0.97 -8.25
C ILE A 172 -27.64 0.62 -7.72
N VAL A 173 -28.01 1.11 -6.53
CA VAL A 173 -29.32 0.84 -5.91
C VAL A 173 -30.46 1.51 -6.69
N GLU A 174 -30.23 2.69 -7.23
CA GLU A 174 -31.20 3.46 -8.02
C GLU A 174 -31.29 2.98 -9.48
N GLY A 175 -30.42 2.04 -9.89
CA GLY A 175 -30.42 1.45 -11.24
C GLY A 175 -29.92 2.41 -12.34
N GLU A 176 -29.33 3.52 -11.96
CA GLU A 176 -28.85 4.55 -12.89
C GLU A 176 -27.41 4.31 -13.39
N ALA A 177 -26.65 3.46 -12.74
CA ALA A 177 -25.29 3.13 -13.12
C ALA A 177 -25.23 1.83 -13.91
N ASP A 178 -24.99 1.93 -15.21
CA ASP A 178 -24.44 0.82 -15.99
C ASP A 178 -22.92 0.76 -15.70
N PRO A 179 -22.44 -0.30 -15.02
CA PRO A 179 -21.02 -0.43 -14.68
C PRO A 179 -20.10 -0.43 -15.93
N ASN A 180 -20.65 -0.62 -17.12
CA ASN A 180 -19.90 -0.59 -18.38
C ASN A 180 -19.84 0.78 -19.03
N LYS A 181 -20.56 1.80 -18.53
CA LYS A 181 -20.57 3.16 -19.07
C LYS A 181 -19.61 4.15 -18.41
N VAL A 182 -18.93 3.76 -17.34
CA VAL A 182 -17.99 4.65 -16.62
C VAL A 182 -16.64 4.81 -17.35
N ALA A 183 -16.42 4.09 -18.44
CA ALA A 183 -15.14 4.09 -19.15
C ALA A 183 -15.01 5.14 -20.29
N ASP A 184 -16.08 5.87 -20.63
CA ASP A 184 -16.09 6.76 -21.80
C ASP A 184 -16.33 8.25 -21.48
N SER A 185 -16.01 8.71 -20.26
CA SER A 185 -16.12 10.16 -19.91
C SER A 185 -14.81 10.75 -19.44
#